data_79a14319b0201fb482483c4b3b5d7b8a
#
_entry.id   79a14319b0201fb482483c4b3b5d7b8a
#
_cell.length_a   1.000
_cell.length_b   1.000
_cell.length_c   1.000
_cell.angle_alpha   90.00
_cell.angle_beta   90.00
_cell.angle_gamma   90.00
#
_symmetry.space_group_name_H-M   'P 1'
#
loop_
_entity.id
_entity.type
_entity.pdbx_description
1 polymer ?
#
loop_
_entity_poly.entity_id
_entity_poly.type
_entity_poly.pdbx_seq_one_letter_code
_entity_poly.pdbx_strand_id
1 'polypeptide(L)'
;MYKQVKNANDLIEQSKEYPLLLFKESMTCPISMKAKEEVDAFVSDGSPYPVYILAVQEQQEVSEELAEKLKVKHETPQIIFIKDGRAIDTLSHRDVTAENIEEMIE
;
A
#
# COMPACT_ATOMS: atom_id res chain seq x y z
N MET A 1 -7.22 0.12 -11.55
CA MET A 1 -7.33 -1.18 -10.87
C MET A 1 -6.06 -1.53 -10.11
N TYR A 2 -6.19 -2.48 -9.21
CA TYR A 2 -5.04 -2.90 -8.42
C TYR A 2 -4.10 -3.79 -9.20
N LYS A 3 -2.81 -3.68 -8.89
CA LYS A 3 -1.80 -4.60 -9.39
C LYS A 3 -1.40 -5.52 -8.25
N GLN A 4 -1.06 -6.76 -8.60
CA GLN A 4 -0.65 -7.74 -7.59
C GLN A 4 0.85 -7.65 -7.32
N VAL A 5 1.25 -7.81 -6.07
CA VAL A 5 2.66 -7.86 -5.69
C VAL A 5 3.19 -9.26 -6.00
N LYS A 6 4.23 -9.35 -6.81
CA LYS A 6 4.88 -10.63 -7.13
C LYS A 6 5.85 -11.04 -6.03
N ASN A 7 6.74 -10.12 -5.70
CA ASN A 7 7.69 -10.31 -4.61
C ASN A 7 8.22 -8.93 -4.19
N ALA A 8 8.95 -8.89 -3.08
CA ALA A 8 9.42 -7.63 -2.53
C ALA A 8 10.39 -6.91 -3.47
N ASN A 9 11.34 -7.66 -4.05
CA ASN A 9 12.33 -7.05 -4.94
C ASN A 9 11.69 -6.44 -6.18
N ASP A 10 10.72 -7.15 -6.78
CA ASP A 10 10.01 -6.63 -7.95
C ASP A 10 9.30 -5.31 -7.65
N LEU A 11 8.62 -5.24 -6.51
CA LEU A 11 7.90 -4.03 -6.13
C LEU A 11 8.86 -2.85 -5.95
N ILE A 12 9.98 -3.08 -5.29
CA ILE A 12 10.99 -2.06 -5.06
C ILE A 12 11.58 -1.58 -6.40
N GLU A 13 11.87 -2.51 -7.32
CA GLU A 13 12.37 -2.15 -8.65
C GLU A 13 11.36 -1.33 -9.43
N GLN A 14 10.08 -1.69 -9.36
CA GLN A 14 9.02 -0.92 -10.02
C GLN A 14 8.96 0.51 -9.48
N SER A 15 9.17 0.69 -8.17
CA SER A 15 9.13 2.01 -7.56
C SER A 15 10.28 2.93 -8.03
N LYS A 16 11.33 2.35 -8.60
CA LYS A 16 12.44 3.12 -9.17
C LYS A 16 12.09 3.67 -10.55
N GLU A 17 11.16 3.00 -11.24
CA GLU A 17 10.69 3.45 -12.55
C GLU A 17 9.67 4.59 -12.41
N TYR A 18 8.75 4.48 -11.45
CA TYR A 18 7.74 5.49 -11.16
C TYR A 18 7.20 5.29 -9.76
N PRO A 19 6.70 6.36 -9.12
CA PRO A 19 6.12 6.23 -7.77
C PRO A 19 4.91 5.31 -7.78
N LEU A 20 4.69 4.60 -6.68
CA LEU A 20 3.55 3.70 -6.56
C LEU A 20 3.03 3.68 -5.14
N LEU A 21 1.84 3.12 -4.98
CA LEU A 21 1.21 2.93 -3.68
C LEU A 21 1.10 1.44 -3.41
N LEU A 22 1.39 1.05 -2.18
CA LEU A 22 1.23 -0.34 -1.73
C LEU A 22 0.17 -0.35 -0.65
N PHE A 23 -0.93 -1.06 -0.89
CA PHE A 23 -1.98 -1.24 0.10
C PHE A 23 -1.89 -2.64 0.69
N LYS A 24 -1.60 -2.70 1.99
CA LYS A 24 -1.54 -3.96 2.74
C LYS A 24 -2.85 -4.15 3.47
N GLU A 25 -3.54 -5.24 3.20
CA GLU A 25 -4.84 -5.51 3.81
C GLU A 25 -4.88 -6.84 4.55
N SER A 26 -5.79 -6.93 5.52
CA SER A 26 -6.13 -8.16 6.21
C SER A 26 -7.60 -8.45 5.94
N MET A 27 -7.90 -9.63 5.45
CA MET A 27 -9.26 -9.98 5.02
C MET A 27 -10.25 -10.18 6.15
N THR A 28 -9.77 -10.33 7.38
CA THR A 28 -10.63 -10.65 8.53
C THR A 28 -10.87 -9.48 9.48
N CYS A 29 -10.25 -8.35 9.25
CA CYS A 29 -10.34 -7.19 10.16
C CYS A 29 -11.37 -6.17 9.65
N PRO A 30 -12.39 -5.79 10.48
CA PRO A 30 -13.36 -4.77 10.05
C PRO A 30 -12.72 -3.43 9.68
N ILE A 31 -11.65 -3.03 10.37
CA ILE A 31 -10.93 -1.80 10.03
C ILE A 31 -10.29 -1.91 8.65
N SER A 32 -9.80 -3.09 8.30
CA SER A 32 -9.21 -3.34 6.99
C SER A 32 -10.27 -3.27 5.88
N MET A 33 -11.48 -3.76 6.15
CA MET A 33 -12.59 -3.68 5.20
C MET A 33 -12.98 -2.24 4.93
N LYS A 34 -13.00 -1.41 5.96
CA LYS A 34 -13.30 0.01 5.83
C LYS A 34 -12.20 0.71 5.01
N ALA A 35 -10.95 0.39 5.30
CA ALA A 35 -9.82 0.92 4.54
C ALA A 35 -9.90 0.53 3.07
N LYS A 36 -10.29 -0.72 2.78
CA LYS A 36 -10.45 -1.19 1.41
C LYS A 36 -11.50 -0.35 0.66
N GLU A 37 -12.61 -0.02 1.31
CA GLU A 37 -13.63 0.84 0.71
C GLU A 37 -13.05 2.21 0.36
N GLU A 38 -12.24 2.78 1.24
CA GLU A 38 -11.62 4.08 1.01
C GLU A 38 -10.61 4.03 -0.13
N VAL A 39 -9.77 3.00 -0.16
CA VAL A 39 -8.80 2.84 -1.23
C VAL A 39 -9.50 2.58 -2.57
N ASP A 40 -10.58 1.79 -2.56
CA ASP A 40 -11.39 1.56 -3.77
C ASP A 40 -11.95 2.87 -4.31
N ALA A 41 -12.45 3.74 -3.44
CA ALA A 41 -12.96 5.04 -3.85
C ALA A 41 -11.85 5.90 -4.46
N PHE A 42 -10.67 5.91 -3.83
CA PHE A 42 -9.52 6.64 -4.35
C PHE A 42 -9.12 6.15 -5.74
N VAL A 43 -9.07 4.84 -5.94
CA VAL A 43 -8.71 4.24 -7.24
C VAL A 43 -9.77 4.56 -8.29
N SER A 44 -11.05 4.50 -7.91
CA SER A 44 -12.17 4.80 -8.83
C SER A 44 -12.15 6.25 -9.30
N ASP A 45 -11.71 7.17 -8.45
CA ASP A 45 -11.60 8.59 -8.79
C ASP A 45 -10.39 8.91 -9.66
N GLY A 46 -9.55 7.92 -9.93
CA GLY A 46 -8.40 8.06 -10.81
C GLY A 46 -7.10 8.35 -10.09
N SER A 47 -6.43 7.31 -9.61
CA SER A 47 -5.13 7.46 -8.98
C SER A 47 -4.07 7.85 -10.01
N PRO A 48 -3.23 8.88 -9.75
CA PRO A 48 -2.13 9.22 -10.67
C PRO A 48 -1.00 8.20 -10.63
N TYR A 49 -0.97 7.32 -9.63
CA TYR A 49 0.06 6.30 -9.48
C TYR A 49 -0.58 4.91 -9.41
N PRO A 50 0.13 3.87 -9.86
CA PRO A 50 -0.40 2.51 -9.72
C PRO A 50 -0.52 2.12 -8.26
N VAL A 51 -1.57 1.36 -7.94
CA VAL A 51 -1.82 0.88 -6.59
C VAL A 51 -1.66 -0.64 -6.60
N TYR A 52 -0.70 -1.11 -5.82
CA TYR A 52 -0.47 -2.54 -5.62
C TYR A 52 -1.20 -2.99 -4.37
N ILE A 53 -1.77 -4.18 -4.39
CA ILE A 53 -2.48 -4.74 -3.25
C ILE A 53 -1.75 -5.98 -2.75
N LEU A 54 -1.67 -6.11 -1.43
CA LEU A 54 -1.01 -7.22 -0.76
C LEU A 54 -1.90 -7.73 0.36
N ALA A 55 -2.39 -8.96 0.21
CA ALA A 55 -3.16 -9.62 1.25
C ALA A 55 -2.16 -10.26 2.22
N VAL A 56 -2.02 -9.66 3.39
CA VAL A 56 -0.99 -10.05 4.36
C VAL A 56 -1.08 -11.53 4.75
N GLN A 57 -2.30 -12.05 4.89
CA GLN A 57 -2.49 -13.45 5.27
C GLN A 57 -2.03 -14.44 4.21
N GLU A 58 -2.05 -14.03 2.95
CA GLU A 58 -1.62 -14.89 1.84
C GLU A 58 -0.14 -14.73 1.50
N GLN A 59 0.43 -13.54 1.78
CA GLN A 59 1.81 -13.22 1.41
C GLN A 59 2.57 -12.64 2.60
N GLN A 60 2.52 -13.35 3.71
CA GLN A 60 3.12 -12.88 4.96
C GLN A 60 4.62 -12.61 4.84
N GLU A 61 5.35 -13.51 4.20
CA GLU A 61 6.80 -13.34 4.01
C GLU A 61 7.14 -12.10 3.19
N VAL A 62 6.36 -11.86 2.12
CA VAL A 62 6.56 -10.67 1.29
C VAL A 62 6.28 -9.41 2.09
N SER A 63 5.23 -9.42 2.90
CA SER A 63 4.87 -8.28 3.74
C SER A 63 5.97 -7.96 4.75
N GLU A 64 6.52 -8.97 5.40
CA GLU A 64 7.60 -8.81 6.37
C GLU A 64 8.88 -8.30 5.71
N GLU A 65 9.21 -8.87 4.54
CA GLU A 65 10.40 -8.45 3.80
C GLU A 65 10.28 -6.99 3.36
N LEU A 66 9.11 -6.56 2.90
CA LEU A 66 8.89 -5.17 2.50
C LEU A 66 8.99 -4.23 3.68
N ALA A 67 8.45 -4.61 4.84
CA ALA A 67 8.54 -3.80 6.04
C ALA A 67 10.01 -3.57 6.42
N GLU A 68 10.82 -4.61 6.33
CA GLU A 68 12.24 -4.53 6.63
C GLU A 68 13.00 -3.68 5.61
N LYS A 69 12.78 -3.93 4.31
CA LYS A 69 13.48 -3.23 3.24
C LYS A 69 13.11 -1.74 3.17
N LEU A 70 11.84 -1.43 3.43
CA LEU A 70 11.35 -0.05 3.40
C LEU A 70 11.53 0.66 4.73
N LYS A 71 11.93 -0.07 5.77
CA LYS A 71 12.11 0.46 7.13
C LYS A 71 10.82 1.08 7.67
N VAL A 72 9.71 0.40 7.43
CA VAL A 72 8.39 0.82 7.86
C VAL A 72 7.84 -0.24 8.81
N LYS A 73 7.29 0.18 9.93
CA LYS A 73 6.66 -0.74 10.86
C LYS A 73 5.51 -1.44 10.17
N HIS A 74 5.46 -2.77 10.31
CA HIS A 74 4.37 -3.56 9.74
C HIS A 74 3.07 -3.27 10.48
N GLU A 75 2.06 -2.82 9.76
CA GLU A 75 0.71 -2.58 10.29
C GLU A 75 -0.30 -2.98 9.22
N THR A 76 -1.52 -3.27 9.63
CA THR A 76 -2.64 -3.56 8.73
C THR A 76 -3.93 -3.00 9.29
N PRO A 77 -4.78 -2.35 8.49
CA PRO A 77 -4.48 -1.94 7.11
C PRO A 77 -3.41 -0.85 7.07
N GLN A 78 -2.66 -0.83 5.98
CA GLN A 78 -1.61 0.18 5.81
C GLN A 78 -1.45 0.48 4.32
N ILE A 79 -1.28 1.76 3.98
CA ILE A 79 -0.92 2.15 2.62
C ILE A 79 0.41 2.91 2.68
N ILE A 80 1.31 2.57 1.77
CA ILE A 80 2.66 3.12 1.73
C ILE A 80 2.88 3.77 0.37
N PHE A 81 3.33 5.02 0.37
CA PHE A 81 3.73 5.71 -0.85
C PHE A 81 5.21 5.44 -1.05
N ILE A 82 5.56 4.75 -2.13
CA ILE A 82 6.92 4.29 -2.40
C ILE A 82 7.46 4.98 -3.66
N LYS A 83 8.65 5.55 -3.55
CA LYS A 83 9.32 6.22 -4.65
C LYS A 83 10.81 5.95 -4.57
N ASP A 84 11.44 5.58 -5.70
CA ASP A 84 12.88 5.30 -5.76
C ASP A 84 13.33 4.26 -4.74
N GLY A 85 12.50 3.24 -4.51
CA GLY A 85 12.81 2.17 -3.59
C GLY A 85 12.70 2.53 -2.11
N ARG A 86 12.08 3.66 -1.80
CA ARG A 86 11.93 4.15 -0.42
C ARG A 86 10.50 4.46 -0.09
N ALA A 87 10.13 4.23 1.16
CA ALA A 87 8.83 4.67 1.67
C ALA A 87 8.90 6.18 1.92
N ILE A 88 8.06 6.92 1.21
CA ILE A 88 8.00 8.38 1.36
C ILE A 88 7.09 8.75 2.53
N ASP A 89 5.95 8.05 2.64
CA ASP A 89 5.00 8.30 3.71
C ASP A 89 4.08 7.08 3.84
N THR A 90 3.42 6.96 4.97
CA THR A 90 2.50 5.85 5.25
C THR A 90 1.26 6.33 5.96
N LEU A 91 0.17 5.57 5.78
CA LEU A 91 -1.07 5.74 6.53
C LEU A 91 -1.46 4.36 7.04
N SER A 92 -1.93 4.29 8.28
CA SER A 92 -2.27 3.01 8.90
C SER A 92 -3.62 3.07 9.59
N HIS A 93 -4.25 1.90 9.72
CA HIS A 93 -5.49 1.73 10.46
C HIS A 93 -6.59 2.69 9.99
N ARG A 94 -7.15 3.48 10.87
CA ARG A 94 -8.27 4.39 10.56
C ARG A 94 -7.86 5.61 9.75
N ASP A 95 -6.56 5.86 9.63
CA ASP A 95 -6.05 6.97 8.83
C ASP A 95 -6.06 6.66 7.32
N VAL A 96 -6.31 5.41 6.94
CA VAL A 96 -6.40 5.02 5.53
C VAL A 96 -7.74 5.48 4.98
N THR A 97 -7.77 6.69 4.46
CA THR A 97 -8.95 7.29 3.82
C THR A 97 -8.56 7.88 2.47
N ALA A 98 -9.54 8.00 1.58
CA ALA A 98 -9.29 8.57 0.26
C ALA A 98 -8.70 9.98 0.37
N GLU A 99 -9.24 10.79 1.28
CA GLU A 99 -8.76 12.15 1.51
C GLU A 99 -7.30 12.17 1.97
N ASN A 100 -6.95 11.33 2.94
CA ASN A 100 -5.58 11.29 3.46
C ASN A 100 -4.60 10.76 2.42
N ILE A 101 -5.04 9.82 1.57
CA ILE A 101 -4.19 9.32 0.49
C ILE A 101 -3.90 10.44 -0.50
N GLU A 102 -4.90 11.23 -0.87
CA GLU A 102 -4.71 12.35 -1.78
C GLU A 102 -3.71 13.36 -1.22
N GLU A 103 -3.82 13.68 0.06
CA GLU A 103 -2.88 14.59 0.72
C GLU A 103 -1.46 14.02 0.75
N MET A 104 -1.34 12.72 1.01
CA MET A 104 -0.05 12.05 1.11
C MET A 104 0.75 12.11 -0.19
N ILE A 105 0.07 12.00 -1.33
CA ILE A 105 0.73 11.92 -2.64
C ILE A 105 0.93 13.28 -3.34
N GLU A 106 0.46 14.33 -2.73
CA GLU A 106 0.63 15.68 -3.29
C GLU A 106 2.06 16.21 -3.26
#